data_aeee677478a11fbdcd41e355a767930f
#
_entry.id   aeee677478a11fbdcd41e355a767930f
#
_cell.length_a   1.000
_cell.length_b   1.000
_cell.length_c   1.000
_cell.angle_alpha   90.00
_cell.angle_beta   90.00
_cell.angle_gamma   90.00
#
_symmetry.space_group_name_H-M   'P 1'
#
loop_
_entity.id
_entity.type
_entity.pdbx_description
1 polymer ?
#
loop_
_entity_poly.entity_id
_entity_poly.type
_entity_poly.pdbx_seq_one_letter_code
_entity_poly.pdbx_strand_id
1 'polypeptide(L)'
;MMTTTTTTTTTNNSFSSAHAANATTVNKRFSAESSSPVSLYKWTDRQCLTMELWNNRMMSLIQRIINQAELVAKSKCDVGSVEFKQLKDLMNQVRAKDLNYNGSKAFEQLGYIESDMKHAPCLYTEVYRNERMNVCIFCVPNGREIPLHDHPYMCGIMKIIEGKALVEAYSHATLPPPNIVDGVPVEVIVHPPLQLTCEDQPGVFTPYERNFHRVTSVGDYTSFFDVLIPPYNKTNRQCHYFSVKNVDSSDTGVQKCSLLPSLSSDYYCDDYDLKDKPTTSRI
;
A
#
# COMPACT_ATOMS: atom_id res chain seq x y z
N MET A 1 58.75 9.02 3.11
CA MET A 1 59.42 9.64 1.97
C MET A 1 58.38 9.95 0.90
N MET A 2 58.37 11.16 0.51
CA MET A 2 57.69 11.89 -0.57
C MET A 2 56.20 12.18 -0.42
N THR A 3 56.03 13.34 0.12
CA THR A 3 55.13 14.46 -0.07
C THR A 3 55.04 14.90 -1.55
N THR A 4 53.88 15.26 -2.02
CA THR A 4 53.72 16.40 -2.94
C THR A 4 52.33 17.01 -2.82
N THR A 5 52.35 18.25 -2.55
CA THR A 5 51.39 19.32 -2.38
C THR A 5 51.08 19.97 -3.76
N THR A 6 50.05 20.84 -3.74
CA THR A 6 49.83 22.02 -4.63
C THR A 6 48.78 21.78 -5.74
N THR A 7 47.87 22.71 -6.11
CA THR A 7 47.66 24.13 -5.79
C THR A 7 46.27 24.56 -6.28
N THR A 8 45.69 25.52 -5.57
CA THR A 8 44.55 26.35 -5.89
C THR A 8 44.70 27.21 -7.14
N THR A 9 43.63 27.49 -7.89
CA THR A 9 43.55 28.76 -8.65
C THR A 9 42.09 29.26 -8.73
N THR A 10 41.90 30.41 -8.13
CA THR A 10 40.77 31.34 -8.22
C THR A 10 40.96 32.22 -9.47
N THR A 11 39.90 32.52 -10.22
CA THR A 11 39.86 33.76 -11.03
C THR A 11 38.45 34.36 -11.00
N ASN A 12 38.40 35.54 -10.36
CA ASN A 12 37.37 36.55 -10.53
C ASN A 12 37.51 37.21 -11.90
N ASN A 13 36.38 37.59 -12.52
CA ASN A 13 36.35 38.82 -13.33
C ASN A 13 34.96 39.43 -13.38
N SER A 14 34.86 40.61 -12.81
CA SER A 14 33.85 41.63 -12.95
C SER A 14 34.04 42.37 -14.31
N PHE A 15 32.95 42.80 -14.97
CA PHE A 15 32.91 44.09 -15.68
C PHE A 15 31.49 44.57 -15.88
N SER A 16 31.33 45.84 -15.61
CA SER A 16 30.23 46.77 -15.62
C SER A 16 29.89 47.34 -16.98
N SER A 17 28.77 47.98 -17.04
CA SER A 17 28.37 49.32 -17.60
C SER A 17 27.18 49.21 -18.56
N ALA A 18 26.07 49.73 -18.19
CA ALA A 18 25.43 50.98 -18.45
C ALA A 18 25.19 51.34 -19.95
N HIS A 19 23.92 51.47 -20.35
CA HIS A 19 23.47 52.60 -21.17
C HIS A 19 21.96 52.84 -20.99
N ALA A 20 21.68 54.10 -20.68
CA ALA A 20 20.35 54.70 -20.60
C ALA A 20 19.92 55.18 -21.99
N ALA A 21 18.64 55.06 -22.29
CA ALA A 21 18.00 55.90 -23.32
C ALA A 21 16.54 56.18 -22.94
N ASN A 22 16.22 57.47 -22.87
CA ASN A 22 14.94 58.09 -22.73
C ASN A 22 13.98 57.76 -23.85
N ALA A 23 12.66 57.65 -23.57
CA ALA A 23 11.61 58.23 -24.42
C ALA A 23 10.25 58.26 -23.71
N THR A 24 9.82 59.40 -23.36
CA THR A 24 8.53 60.07 -23.69
C THR A 24 7.25 59.52 -23.08
N THR A 25 6.77 60.27 -22.13
CA THR A 25 5.44 60.34 -21.50
C THR A 25 4.36 60.57 -22.53
N VAL A 26 3.33 59.69 -22.58
CA VAL A 26 2.00 60.03 -23.13
C VAL A 26 0.95 59.73 -22.07
N ASN A 27 0.46 60.78 -21.42
CA ASN A 27 -0.71 60.74 -20.56
C ASN A 27 -1.98 60.43 -21.41
N LYS A 28 -2.60 59.28 -21.19
CA LYS A 28 -4.03 59.10 -21.50
C LYS A 28 -4.76 58.80 -20.20
N ARG A 29 -5.52 59.77 -19.75
CA ARG A 29 -6.57 59.60 -18.74
C ARG A 29 -7.62 58.66 -19.32
N PHE A 30 -7.77 57.49 -18.70
CA PHE A 30 -8.99 56.70 -18.81
C PHE A 30 -9.72 56.74 -17.47
N SER A 31 -10.98 57.15 -17.58
CA SER A 31 -11.95 57.27 -16.51
C SER A 31 -12.12 55.94 -15.78
N ALA A 32 -12.13 56.01 -14.45
CA ALA A 32 -12.46 54.89 -13.57
C ALA A 32 -13.94 54.54 -13.76
N GLU A 33 -14.21 53.42 -14.42
CA GLU A 33 -15.46 52.69 -14.24
C GLU A 33 -15.38 51.87 -12.96
N SER A 34 -16.35 52.05 -12.11
CA SER A 34 -16.54 51.39 -10.84
C SER A 34 -16.78 49.90 -11.07
N SER A 35 -15.76 49.08 -10.90
CA SER A 35 -15.96 47.65 -10.74
C SER A 35 -16.46 47.39 -9.31
N SER A 36 -17.73 47.02 -9.23
CA SER A 36 -18.33 46.43 -8.01
C SER A 36 -17.48 45.29 -7.46
N PRO A 37 -17.31 45.17 -6.14
CA PRO A 37 -16.55 44.09 -5.59
C PRO A 37 -17.28 42.77 -5.88
N VAL A 38 -16.60 41.87 -6.58
CA VAL A 38 -17.03 40.46 -6.69
C VAL A 38 -17.05 39.92 -5.26
N SER A 39 -18.25 39.77 -4.74
CA SER A 39 -18.48 39.15 -3.44
C SER A 39 -17.94 37.72 -3.49
N LEU A 40 -16.77 37.53 -2.89
CA LEU A 40 -16.25 36.19 -2.56
C LEU A 40 -17.24 35.58 -1.56
N TYR A 41 -18.18 34.79 -2.03
CA TYR A 41 -19.03 33.97 -1.18
C TYR A 41 -18.12 33.04 -0.38
N LYS A 42 -17.85 33.41 0.86
CA LYS A 42 -17.29 32.48 1.85
C LYS A 42 -18.36 31.44 2.15
N TRP A 43 -18.14 30.22 1.68
CA TRP A 43 -18.97 29.08 2.04
C TRP A 43 -18.98 28.94 3.57
N THR A 44 -20.16 28.77 4.15
CA THR A 44 -20.26 28.48 5.59
C THR A 44 -19.78 27.07 5.84
N ASP A 45 -19.25 26.79 7.04
CA ASP A 45 -18.78 25.46 7.44
C ASP A 45 -19.86 24.39 7.19
N ARG A 46 -21.12 24.74 7.34
CA ARG A 46 -22.27 23.88 7.06
C ARG A 46 -22.44 23.55 5.58
N GLN A 47 -22.14 24.48 4.69
CA GLN A 47 -22.18 24.27 3.24
C GLN A 47 -21.01 23.44 2.75
N CYS A 48 -19.82 23.66 3.32
CA CYS A 48 -18.65 22.82 3.07
C CYS A 48 -18.92 21.38 3.52
N LEU A 49 -19.45 21.19 4.71
CA LEU A 49 -19.79 19.87 5.25
C LEU A 49 -20.85 19.13 4.42
N THR A 50 -21.86 19.86 3.90
CA THR A 50 -22.89 19.28 3.02
C THR A 50 -22.33 18.90 1.66
N MET A 51 -21.41 19.67 1.08
CA MET A 51 -20.73 19.33 -0.18
C MET A 51 -19.79 18.13 -0.01
N GLU A 52 -19.04 18.05 1.08
CA GLU A 52 -18.19 16.89 1.38
C GLU A 52 -19.03 15.62 1.56
N LEU A 53 -20.14 15.68 2.28
CA LEU A 53 -21.08 14.57 2.42
C LEU A 53 -21.71 14.17 1.08
N TRP A 54 -22.02 15.11 0.22
CA TRP A 54 -22.58 14.85 -1.10
C TRP A 54 -21.53 14.21 -2.02
N ASN A 55 -20.30 14.74 -2.06
CA ASN A 55 -19.19 14.17 -2.81
C ASN A 55 -18.84 12.75 -2.36
N ASN A 56 -18.80 12.51 -1.05
CA ASN A 56 -18.59 11.17 -0.50
C ASN A 56 -19.70 10.18 -0.88
N ARG A 57 -20.94 10.65 -1.03
CA ARG A 57 -22.07 9.81 -1.44
C ARG A 57 -22.04 9.46 -2.92
N MET A 58 -21.39 10.28 -3.75
CA MET A 58 -21.25 10.08 -5.20
C MET A 58 -19.99 9.29 -5.57
N MET A 59 -18.98 9.23 -4.70
CA MET A 59 -17.78 8.43 -4.94
C MET A 59 -18.04 6.93 -4.74
N SER A 60 -17.44 6.11 -5.59
CA SER A 60 -17.43 4.66 -5.38
C SER A 60 -16.76 4.29 -4.06
N LEU A 61 -17.10 3.13 -3.49
CA LEU A 61 -16.46 2.63 -2.27
C LEU A 61 -14.94 2.56 -2.43
N ILE A 62 -14.46 2.10 -3.58
CA ILE A 62 -13.02 1.96 -3.86
C ILE A 62 -12.34 3.33 -3.89
N GLN A 63 -12.96 4.35 -4.49
CA GLN A 63 -12.39 5.70 -4.46
C GLN A 63 -12.31 6.26 -3.04
N ARG A 64 -13.31 5.99 -2.21
CA ARG A 64 -13.30 6.38 -0.79
C ARG A 64 -12.18 5.69 -0.02
N ILE A 65 -11.93 4.39 -0.30
CA ILE A 65 -10.81 3.64 0.28
C ILE A 65 -9.47 4.25 -0.12
N ILE A 66 -9.27 4.54 -1.41
CA ILE A 66 -8.03 5.16 -1.91
C ILE A 66 -7.80 6.51 -1.22
N ASN A 67 -8.82 7.37 -1.16
CA ASN A 67 -8.73 8.68 -0.50
C ASN A 67 -8.40 8.53 1.00
N GLN A 68 -9.03 7.58 1.69
CA GLN A 68 -8.79 7.34 3.11
C GLN A 68 -7.38 6.76 3.36
N ALA A 69 -6.91 5.88 2.48
CA ALA A 69 -5.56 5.33 2.54
C ALA A 69 -4.48 6.43 2.34
N GLU A 70 -4.76 7.44 1.52
CA GLU A 70 -3.89 8.63 1.41
C GLU A 70 -3.77 9.41 2.73
N LEU A 71 -4.85 9.51 3.51
CA LEU A 71 -4.82 10.15 4.83
C LEU A 71 -4.00 9.32 5.81
N VAL A 72 -4.19 8.00 5.83
CA VAL A 72 -3.40 7.07 6.64
C VAL A 72 -1.92 7.14 6.29
N ALA A 73 -1.57 7.20 5.01
CA ALA A 73 -0.19 7.34 4.57
C ALA A 73 0.46 8.65 5.07
N LYS A 74 -0.30 9.75 5.09
CA LYS A 74 0.16 11.06 5.63
C LYS A 74 0.35 11.03 7.14
N SER A 75 -0.43 10.25 7.89
CA SER A 75 -0.31 10.05 9.34
C SER A 75 0.73 9.00 9.74
N LYS A 76 1.59 8.57 8.80
CA LYS A 76 2.64 7.55 9.03
C LYS A 76 2.11 6.20 9.52
N CYS A 77 0.92 5.80 9.07
CA CYS A 77 0.29 4.54 9.43
C CYS A 77 0.09 4.34 10.95
N ASP A 78 -0.31 5.38 11.65
CA ASP A 78 -0.72 5.24 13.04
C ASP A 78 -2.03 4.42 13.10
N VAL A 79 -1.91 3.16 13.50
CA VAL A 79 -3.04 2.21 13.59
C VAL A 79 -4.05 2.60 14.67
N GLY A 80 -3.67 3.45 15.61
CA GLY A 80 -4.55 4.04 16.63
C GLY A 80 -5.34 5.25 16.13
N SER A 81 -4.98 5.81 14.98
CA SER A 81 -5.61 7.02 14.45
C SER A 81 -7.06 6.79 13.99
N VAL A 82 -7.81 7.90 13.94
CA VAL A 82 -9.18 7.90 13.40
C VAL A 82 -9.17 7.53 11.93
N GLU A 83 -8.18 7.99 11.18
CA GLU A 83 -8.01 7.73 9.75
C GLU A 83 -7.81 6.24 9.47
N PHE A 84 -6.99 5.55 10.26
CA PHE A 84 -6.78 4.11 10.11
C PHE A 84 -8.05 3.31 10.43
N LYS A 85 -8.75 3.67 11.50
CA LYS A 85 -10.02 3.05 11.86
C LYS A 85 -11.06 3.22 10.76
N GLN A 86 -11.19 4.43 10.20
CA GLN A 86 -12.10 4.70 9.08
C GLN A 86 -11.73 3.89 7.83
N LEU A 87 -10.45 3.76 7.53
CA LEU A 87 -9.98 2.91 6.42
C LEU A 87 -10.39 1.45 6.64
N LYS A 88 -10.17 0.92 7.85
CA LYS A 88 -10.58 -0.44 8.21
C LYS A 88 -12.09 -0.65 8.07
N ASP A 89 -12.89 0.33 8.49
CA ASP A 89 -14.36 0.28 8.39
C ASP A 89 -14.84 0.31 6.93
N LEU A 90 -14.15 1.05 6.05
CA LEU A 90 -14.41 1.04 4.60
C LEU A 90 -14.01 -0.30 3.99
N MET A 91 -12.84 -0.83 4.34
CA MET A 91 -12.35 -2.14 3.87
C MET A 91 -13.31 -3.26 4.24
N ASN A 92 -13.94 -3.19 5.42
CA ASN A 92 -14.91 -4.21 5.84
C ASN A 92 -16.16 -4.28 4.95
N GLN A 93 -16.49 -3.19 4.25
CA GLN A 93 -17.64 -3.12 3.36
C GLN A 93 -17.38 -3.70 1.96
N VAL A 94 -16.09 -3.87 1.57
CA VAL A 94 -15.72 -4.30 0.22
C VAL A 94 -16.21 -5.71 -0.07
N ARG A 95 -16.76 -5.87 -1.26
CA ARG A 95 -17.15 -7.15 -1.87
C ARG A 95 -16.61 -7.19 -3.31
N ALA A 96 -16.45 -8.37 -3.89
CA ALA A 96 -15.95 -8.55 -5.25
C ALA A 96 -16.71 -7.73 -6.30
N LYS A 97 -18.03 -7.58 -6.13
CA LYS A 97 -18.89 -6.76 -7.01
C LYS A 97 -18.51 -5.27 -7.06
N ASP A 98 -17.97 -4.71 -5.96
CA ASP A 98 -17.58 -3.30 -5.87
C ASP A 98 -16.33 -3.02 -6.72
N LEU A 99 -15.61 -4.07 -7.08
CA LEU A 99 -14.41 -4.08 -7.91
C LEU A 99 -14.68 -4.57 -9.34
N ASN A 100 -15.93 -4.93 -9.66
CA ASN A 100 -16.27 -5.64 -10.90
C ASN A 100 -15.38 -6.89 -11.10
N TYR A 101 -15.06 -7.57 -10.02
CA TYR A 101 -14.11 -8.67 -9.96
C TYR A 101 -14.83 -10.02 -9.80
N ASN A 102 -14.26 -11.06 -10.40
CA ASN A 102 -14.69 -12.44 -10.25
C ASN A 102 -13.48 -13.36 -10.46
N GLY A 103 -13.02 -14.02 -9.41
CA GLY A 103 -11.81 -14.86 -9.42
C GLY A 103 -11.93 -16.06 -10.35
N SER A 104 -13.09 -16.74 -10.40
CA SER A 104 -13.30 -17.86 -11.31
C SER A 104 -13.13 -17.46 -12.77
N LYS A 105 -13.72 -16.32 -13.18
CA LYS A 105 -13.54 -15.78 -14.54
C LYS A 105 -12.09 -15.34 -14.81
N ALA A 106 -11.39 -14.86 -13.81
CA ALA A 106 -9.98 -14.49 -13.95
C ALA A 106 -9.13 -15.73 -14.29
N PHE A 107 -9.34 -16.84 -13.60
CA PHE A 107 -8.68 -18.11 -13.90
C PHE A 107 -9.04 -18.64 -15.28
N GLU A 108 -10.34 -18.65 -15.65
CA GLU A 108 -10.78 -19.07 -16.96
C GLU A 108 -10.12 -18.27 -18.10
N GLN A 109 -10.03 -16.94 -17.96
CA GLN A 109 -9.44 -16.07 -18.98
C GLN A 109 -7.94 -16.28 -19.17
N LEU A 110 -7.23 -16.68 -18.12
CA LEU A 110 -5.80 -16.99 -18.17
C LEU A 110 -5.53 -18.47 -18.48
N GLY A 111 -6.57 -19.28 -18.66
CA GLY A 111 -6.46 -20.69 -18.99
C GLY A 111 -5.96 -21.55 -17.84
N TYR A 112 -6.18 -21.13 -16.60
CA TYR A 112 -5.85 -21.93 -15.42
C TYR A 112 -6.68 -23.21 -15.41
N ILE A 113 -5.99 -24.34 -15.49
CA ILE A 113 -6.57 -25.67 -15.34
C ILE A 113 -6.04 -26.24 -14.03
N GLU A 114 -6.92 -26.83 -13.23
CA GLU A 114 -6.65 -27.31 -11.87
C GLU A 114 -5.40 -28.20 -11.71
N SER A 115 -4.97 -28.85 -12.80
CA SER A 115 -3.81 -29.75 -12.84
C SER A 115 -2.56 -29.15 -13.51
N ASP A 116 -2.60 -27.91 -14.00
CA ASP A 116 -1.48 -27.36 -14.77
C ASP A 116 -0.49 -26.62 -13.89
N MET A 117 0.67 -27.23 -13.66
CA MET A 117 1.77 -26.68 -12.89
C MET A 117 2.52 -25.52 -13.58
N LYS A 118 2.13 -25.14 -14.82
CA LYS A 118 2.79 -24.10 -15.59
C LYS A 118 2.35 -22.68 -15.23
N HIS A 119 1.20 -22.56 -14.52
CA HIS A 119 0.69 -21.27 -14.09
C HIS A 119 1.29 -20.83 -12.75
N ALA A 120 1.32 -19.53 -12.54
CA ALA A 120 1.73 -18.94 -11.27
C ALA A 120 0.89 -19.47 -10.10
N PRO A 121 1.46 -19.56 -8.90
CA PRO A 121 0.72 -19.98 -7.72
C PRO A 121 -0.40 -18.99 -7.31
N CYS A 122 -0.47 -17.80 -7.95
CA CYS A 122 -1.47 -16.79 -7.63
C CYS A 122 -1.63 -15.77 -8.76
N LEU A 123 -2.81 -15.15 -8.85
CA LEU A 123 -3.05 -13.99 -9.70
C LEU A 123 -2.90 -12.71 -8.88
N TYR A 124 -2.33 -11.70 -9.50
CA TYR A 124 -2.20 -10.34 -8.95
C TYR A 124 -2.94 -9.34 -9.84
N THR A 125 -3.70 -8.46 -9.24
CA THR A 125 -4.41 -7.37 -9.93
C THR A 125 -4.13 -6.06 -9.24
N GLU A 126 -3.47 -5.14 -9.93
CA GLU A 126 -3.28 -3.79 -9.43
C GLU A 126 -4.54 -2.96 -9.66
N VAL A 127 -5.15 -2.49 -8.57
CA VAL A 127 -6.31 -1.59 -8.60
C VAL A 127 -5.88 -0.13 -8.62
N TYR A 128 -4.93 0.21 -7.75
CA TYR A 128 -4.32 1.54 -7.68
C TYR A 128 -2.94 1.48 -7.06
N ARG A 129 -1.99 2.26 -7.57
CA ARG A 129 -0.65 2.36 -7.01
C ARG A 129 -0.09 3.77 -7.16
N ASN A 130 0.58 4.23 -6.11
CA ASN A 130 1.45 5.40 -6.14
C ASN A 130 2.64 5.21 -5.18
N GLU A 131 3.41 6.26 -4.91
CA GLU A 131 4.58 6.19 -4.04
C GLU A 131 4.23 5.89 -2.57
N ARG A 132 3.00 6.15 -2.15
CA ARG A 132 2.54 6.04 -0.76
C ARG A 132 1.74 4.78 -0.46
N MET A 133 1.11 4.19 -1.46
CA MET A 133 0.30 2.98 -1.26
C MET A 133 0.24 2.09 -2.50
N ASN A 134 -0.11 0.84 -2.27
CA ASN A 134 -0.54 -0.13 -3.28
C ASN A 134 -1.88 -0.72 -2.85
N VAL A 135 -2.87 -0.67 -3.74
CA VAL A 135 -4.19 -1.27 -3.57
C VAL A 135 -4.33 -2.34 -4.64
N CYS A 136 -4.50 -3.58 -4.21
CA CYS A 136 -4.45 -4.72 -5.13
C CYS A 136 -5.40 -5.84 -4.71
N ILE A 137 -5.57 -6.80 -5.62
CA ILE A 137 -6.28 -8.05 -5.38
C ILE A 137 -5.29 -9.19 -5.63
N PHE A 138 -5.28 -10.16 -4.74
CA PHE A 138 -4.67 -11.46 -4.97
C PHE A 138 -5.77 -12.51 -5.11
N CYS A 139 -5.56 -13.45 -6.01
CA CYS A 139 -6.43 -14.60 -6.15
C CYS A 139 -5.60 -15.88 -6.15
N VAL A 140 -5.79 -16.69 -5.13
CA VAL A 140 -5.01 -17.88 -4.85
C VAL A 140 -5.86 -19.11 -5.17
N PRO A 141 -5.43 -19.98 -6.10
CA PRO A 141 -6.15 -21.20 -6.44
C PRO A 141 -6.19 -22.20 -5.29
N ASN A 142 -7.05 -23.21 -5.42
CA ASN A 142 -7.18 -24.30 -4.45
C ASN A 142 -5.83 -24.94 -4.11
N GLY A 143 -5.58 -25.11 -2.81
CA GLY A 143 -4.37 -25.77 -2.29
C GLY A 143 -3.07 -25.01 -2.54
N ARG A 144 -3.15 -23.80 -3.11
CA ARG A 144 -2.00 -22.89 -3.26
C ARG A 144 -1.95 -21.88 -2.12
N GLU A 145 -0.81 -21.21 -2.02
CA GLU A 145 -0.58 -20.22 -0.97
C GLU A 145 0.27 -19.05 -1.48
N ILE A 146 0.11 -17.90 -0.84
CA ILE A 146 1.16 -16.90 -0.79
C ILE A 146 2.08 -17.32 0.35
N PRO A 147 3.34 -17.68 0.07
CA PRO A 147 4.26 -18.20 1.06
C PRO A 147 4.47 -17.23 2.22
N LEU A 148 4.98 -17.74 3.33
CA LEU A 148 5.32 -16.92 4.48
C LEU A 148 6.30 -15.82 4.09
N HIS A 149 5.88 -14.56 4.24
CA HIS A 149 6.63 -13.37 3.83
C HIS A 149 6.46 -12.23 4.84
N ASP A 150 7.27 -11.18 4.72
CA ASP A 150 7.24 -10.00 5.57
C ASP A 150 6.77 -8.73 4.84
N HIS A 151 6.47 -7.70 5.64
CA HIS A 151 6.11 -6.37 5.19
C HIS A 151 6.99 -5.32 5.89
N PRO A 152 8.27 -5.16 5.48
CA PRO A 152 9.22 -4.30 6.18
C PRO A 152 8.76 -2.84 6.23
N TYR A 153 8.60 -2.28 7.44
CA TYR A 153 8.16 -0.90 7.68
C TYR A 153 6.80 -0.54 7.04
N MET A 154 5.97 -1.55 6.78
CA MET A 154 4.67 -1.39 6.13
C MET A 154 3.55 -1.72 7.10
N CYS A 155 2.41 -1.08 6.96
CA CYS A 155 1.16 -1.58 7.48
C CYS A 155 0.20 -1.90 6.34
N GLY A 156 -0.73 -2.80 6.58
CA GLY A 156 -1.70 -3.19 5.60
C GLY A 156 -3.00 -3.68 6.21
N ILE A 157 -4.01 -3.68 5.35
CA ILE A 157 -5.35 -4.15 5.66
C ILE A 157 -5.78 -5.10 4.56
N MET A 158 -6.00 -6.37 4.93
CA MET A 158 -6.43 -7.44 4.04
C MET A 158 -7.89 -7.80 4.27
N LYS A 159 -8.71 -7.82 3.23
CA LYS A 159 -10.11 -8.25 3.27
C LYS A 159 -10.36 -9.39 2.31
N ILE A 160 -10.82 -10.54 2.81
CA ILE A 160 -11.33 -11.60 1.92
C ILE A 160 -12.58 -11.10 1.21
N ILE A 161 -12.62 -11.20 -0.11
CA ILE A 161 -13.74 -10.77 -0.95
C ILE A 161 -14.45 -11.94 -1.63
N GLU A 162 -13.76 -13.08 -1.81
CA GLU A 162 -14.32 -14.35 -2.30
C GLU A 162 -13.60 -15.52 -1.63
N GLY A 163 -14.32 -16.63 -1.45
CA GLY A 163 -13.74 -17.87 -0.92
C GLY A 163 -13.38 -17.81 0.55
N LYS A 164 -12.37 -18.59 0.93
CA LYS A 164 -11.93 -18.80 2.29
C LYS A 164 -10.42 -18.97 2.36
N ALA A 165 -9.75 -18.30 3.28
CA ALA A 165 -8.31 -18.42 3.51
C ALA A 165 -7.99 -18.93 4.91
N LEU A 166 -6.93 -19.73 5.03
CA LEU A 166 -6.21 -19.94 6.28
C LEU A 166 -5.04 -18.96 6.32
N VAL A 167 -5.00 -18.12 7.36
CA VAL A 167 -3.94 -17.13 7.57
C VAL A 167 -3.14 -17.50 8.81
N GLU A 168 -1.85 -17.76 8.60
CA GLU A 168 -0.86 -17.96 9.67
C GLU A 168 -0.05 -16.65 9.78
N ALA A 169 0.06 -16.12 10.99
CA ALA A 169 0.72 -14.84 11.22
C ALA A 169 1.69 -14.89 12.40
N TYR A 170 2.75 -14.06 12.29
CA TYR A 170 3.80 -13.99 13.31
C TYR A 170 4.20 -12.53 13.53
N SER A 171 4.57 -12.20 14.77
CA SER A 171 5.08 -10.88 15.16
C SER A 171 6.55 -10.98 15.57
N HIS A 172 7.30 -9.89 15.43
CA HIS A 172 8.65 -9.82 15.98
C HIS A 172 8.64 -10.09 17.48
N ALA A 173 9.56 -10.92 17.97
CA ALA A 173 9.68 -11.21 19.39
C ALA A 173 10.39 -10.10 20.16
N THR A 174 11.10 -9.20 19.46
CA THR A 174 11.86 -8.08 20.02
C THR A 174 11.51 -6.76 19.34
N LEU A 175 11.57 -5.67 20.11
CA LEU A 175 11.39 -4.30 19.60
C LEU A 175 12.60 -3.44 20.03
N PRO A 176 13.21 -2.69 19.10
CA PRO A 176 12.86 -2.59 17.69
C PRO A 176 13.11 -3.89 16.93
N PRO A 177 12.42 -4.11 15.79
CA PRO A 177 12.64 -5.28 14.95
C PRO A 177 14.09 -5.36 14.48
N PRO A 178 14.70 -6.56 14.46
CA PRO A 178 16.03 -6.73 13.87
C PRO A 178 15.98 -6.53 12.35
N ASN A 179 17.12 -6.14 11.78
CA ASN A 179 17.26 -6.19 10.32
C ASN A 179 17.20 -7.65 9.86
N ILE A 180 16.46 -7.88 8.80
CA ILE A 180 16.41 -9.19 8.16
C ILE A 180 17.73 -9.38 7.39
N VAL A 181 18.42 -10.47 7.73
CA VAL A 181 19.67 -10.87 7.09
C VAL A 181 19.51 -12.30 6.60
N ASP A 182 19.85 -12.51 5.35
CA ASP A 182 19.71 -13.84 4.75
C ASP A 182 20.48 -14.91 5.52
N GLY A 183 19.86 -16.06 5.68
CA GLY A 183 20.43 -17.18 6.45
C GLY A 183 20.50 -16.97 7.98
N VAL A 184 20.12 -15.81 8.51
CA VAL A 184 20.07 -15.52 9.95
C VAL A 184 18.64 -15.66 10.47
N PRO A 185 18.38 -16.63 11.39
CA PRO A 185 17.03 -16.80 11.92
C PRO A 185 16.51 -15.58 12.69
N VAL A 186 15.22 -15.31 12.55
CA VAL A 186 14.50 -14.25 13.27
C VAL A 186 13.55 -14.88 14.27
N GLU A 187 13.67 -14.50 15.54
CA GLU A 187 12.77 -14.93 16.61
C GLU A 187 11.43 -14.20 16.50
N VAL A 188 10.34 -14.98 16.53
CA VAL A 188 8.98 -14.44 16.38
C VAL A 188 8.01 -15.07 17.39
N ILE A 189 6.92 -14.34 17.65
CA ILE A 189 5.75 -14.80 18.40
C ILE A 189 4.77 -15.38 17.39
N VAL A 190 4.29 -16.59 17.63
CA VAL A 190 3.30 -17.27 16.80
C VAL A 190 1.91 -16.84 17.21
N HIS A 191 1.09 -16.40 16.25
CA HIS A 191 -0.34 -16.17 16.48
C HIS A 191 -1.16 -17.41 16.12
N PRO A 192 -2.30 -17.63 16.79
CA PRO A 192 -3.21 -18.70 16.37
C PRO A 192 -3.63 -18.49 14.90
N PRO A 193 -3.62 -19.55 14.09
CA PRO A 193 -4.09 -19.47 12.71
C PRO A 193 -5.56 -19.04 12.65
N LEU A 194 -5.90 -18.21 11.68
CA LEU A 194 -7.26 -17.72 11.47
C LEU A 194 -7.79 -18.21 10.13
N GLN A 195 -8.97 -18.80 10.17
CA GLN A 195 -9.72 -19.07 8.95
C GLN A 195 -10.65 -17.90 8.68
N LEU A 196 -10.45 -17.19 7.57
CA LEU A 196 -11.15 -15.97 7.20
C LEU A 196 -12.00 -16.17 5.96
N THR A 197 -13.15 -15.51 5.93
CA THR A 197 -14.11 -15.45 4.83
C THR A 197 -14.49 -13.99 4.53
N CYS A 198 -15.34 -13.77 3.53
CA CYS A 198 -15.84 -12.42 3.21
C CYS A 198 -16.73 -11.82 4.31
N GLU A 199 -17.22 -12.62 5.27
CA GLU A 199 -18.03 -12.13 6.39
C GLU A 199 -17.18 -11.66 7.57
N ASP A 200 -15.90 -12.07 7.64
CA ASP A 200 -15.02 -11.69 8.72
C ASP A 200 -14.48 -10.26 8.57
N GLN A 201 -14.07 -9.68 9.70
CA GLN A 201 -13.40 -8.38 9.72
C GLN A 201 -12.08 -8.42 8.95
N PRO A 202 -11.64 -7.29 8.36
CA PRO A 202 -10.33 -7.21 7.73
C PRO A 202 -9.21 -7.54 8.69
N GLY A 203 -8.26 -8.35 8.24
CA GLY A 203 -6.98 -8.56 8.91
C GLY A 203 -6.11 -7.30 8.81
N VAL A 204 -5.38 -7.02 9.88
CA VAL A 204 -4.44 -5.88 9.94
C VAL A 204 -3.07 -6.41 10.31
N PHE A 205 -2.04 -5.93 9.61
CA PHE A 205 -0.65 -6.11 9.99
C PHE A 205 0.07 -4.76 10.06
N THR A 206 1.10 -4.70 10.89
CA THR A 206 1.91 -3.50 11.11
C THR A 206 3.39 -3.84 10.99
N PRO A 207 4.31 -2.88 11.03
CA PRO A 207 5.73 -3.19 11.07
C PRO A 207 6.15 -4.08 12.27
N TYR A 208 5.32 -4.16 13.30
CA TYR A 208 5.66 -4.82 14.57
C TYR A 208 4.77 -6.04 14.86
N GLU A 209 3.50 -5.98 14.49
CA GLU A 209 2.50 -6.97 14.81
C GLU A 209 1.99 -7.64 13.55
N ARG A 210 1.96 -8.99 13.53
CA ARG A 210 1.51 -9.82 12.41
C ARG A 210 2.20 -9.49 11.08
N ASN A 211 3.42 -8.98 11.17
CA ASN A 211 4.21 -8.52 10.02
C ASN A 211 4.54 -9.65 9.05
N PHE A 212 4.78 -10.84 9.59
CA PHE A 212 5.00 -12.04 8.79
C PHE A 212 3.69 -12.80 8.67
N HIS A 213 3.30 -13.18 7.47
CA HIS A 213 2.13 -14.04 7.31
C HIS A 213 2.20 -14.89 6.04
N ARG A 214 1.42 -15.98 6.10
CA ARG A 214 1.13 -16.88 4.99
C ARG A 214 -0.36 -16.86 4.76
N VAL A 215 -0.79 -16.91 3.50
CA VAL A 215 -2.21 -16.97 3.13
C VAL A 215 -2.42 -18.20 2.26
N THR A 216 -3.09 -19.22 2.78
CA THR A 216 -3.40 -20.46 2.06
C THR A 216 -4.87 -20.47 1.65
N SER A 217 -5.14 -20.78 0.39
CA SER A 217 -6.51 -20.92 -0.11
C SER A 217 -7.16 -22.20 0.43
N VAL A 218 -8.42 -22.09 0.87
CA VAL A 218 -9.23 -23.21 1.37
C VAL A 218 -10.50 -23.34 0.54
N GLY A 219 -10.65 -24.44 -0.17
CA GLY A 219 -11.73 -24.65 -1.16
C GLY A 219 -11.26 -24.32 -2.58
N ASP A 220 -12.16 -23.95 -3.47
CA ASP A 220 -11.85 -23.80 -4.89
C ASP A 220 -10.80 -22.72 -5.18
N TYR A 221 -10.95 -21.54 -4.57
CA TYR A 221 -10.01 -20.43 -4.61
C TYR A 221 -10.32 -19.43 -3.49
N THR A 222 -9.39 -18.50 -3.29
CA THR A 222 -9.57 -17.36 -2.38
C THR A 222 -9.11 -16.08 -3.05
N SER A 223 -9.97 -15.07 -3.08
CA SER A 223 -9.59 -13.72 -3.49
C SER A 223 -9.63 -12.79 -2.29
N PHE A 224 -8.58 -11.97 -2.14
CA PHE A 224 -8.56 -10.93 -1.11
C PHE A 224 -8.08 -9.60 -1.69
N PHE A 225 -8.66 -8.54 -1.14
CA PHE A 225 -8.37 -7.15 -1.46
C PHE A 225 -7.44 -6.58 -0.40
N ASP A 226 -6.35 -5.98 -0.83
CA ASP A 226 -5.26 -5.57 0.05
C ASP A 226 -4.91 -4.10 -0.16
N VAL A 227 -4.63 -3.40 0.95
CA VAL A 227 -4.13 -2.02 0.97
C VAL A 227 -2.82 -2.01 1.74
N LEU A 228 -1.71 -1.75 1.04
CA LEU A 228 -0.34 -1.74 1.56
C LEU A 228 0.19 -0.32 1.65
N ILE A 229 0.64 0.11 2.83
CA ILE A 229 1.09 1.47 3.11
C ILE A 229 2.39 1.46 3.94
N PRO A 230 3.49 2.02 3.43
CA PRO A 230 3.76 2.32 2.03
C PRO A 230 3.94 1.04 1.21
N PRO A 231 4.05 1.10 -0.14
CA PRO A 231 4.21 -0.11 -0.95
C PRO A 231 5.62 -0.69 -0.85
N TYR A 232 5.78 -1.95 -1.25
CA TYR A 232 7.11 -2.53 -1.46
C TYR A 232 7.95 -1.70 -2.42
N ASN A 233 9.26 -1.67 -2.20
CA ASN A 233 10.22 -1.07 -3.10
C ASN A 233 11.54 -1.88 -3.12
N LYS A 234 12.42 -1.56 -4.08
CA LYS A 234 13.69 -2.30 -4.28
C LYS A 234 14.81 -1.89 -3.32
N THR A 235 14.64 -0.86 -2.50
CA THR A 235 15.73 -0.29 -1.69
C THR A 235 15.69 -0.75 -0.24
N ASN A 236 14.59 -0.57 0.46
CA ASN A 236 14.49 -0.83 1.89
C ASN A 236 13.18 -1.49 2.35
N ARG A 237 12.32 -1.86 1.41
CA ARG A 237 11.07 -2.59 1.67
C ARG A 237 10.92 -3.73 0.65
N GLN A 238 11.94 -4.55 0.54
CA GLN A 238 11.87 -5.77 -0.26
C GLN A 238 11.07 -6.81 0.52
N CYS A 239 10.29 -7.61 -0.18
CA CYS A 239 9.61 -8.76 0.39
C CYS A 239 10.64 -9.87 0.60
N HIS A 240 10.72 -10.39 1.81
CA HIS A 240 11.51 -11.60 2.12
C HIS A 240 10.55 -12.76 2.35
N TYR A 241 10.98 -13.94 1.96
CA TYR A 241 10.26 -15.19 2.21
C TYR A 241 10.95 -15.99 3.30
N PHE A 242 10.17 -16.78 4.04
CA PHE A 242 10.67 -17.47 5.23
C PHE A 242 10.23 -18.93 5.29
N SER A 243 11.05 -19.73 5.93
CA SER A 243 10.67 -21.06 6.41
C SER A 243 10.64 -21.09 7.95
N VAL A 244 9.64 -21.77 8.50
CA VAL A 244 9.53 -21.94 9.96
C VAL A 244 10.57 -22.95 10.42
N LYS A 245 11.34 -22.62 11.45
CA LYS A 245 12.32 -23.46 12.15
C LYS A 245 12.01 -23.45 13.63
N ASN A 246 12.40 -24.52 14.33
CA ASN A 246 12.42 -24.63 15.79
C ASN A 246 11.20 -23.98 16.48
N VAL A 247 10.12 -24.71 16.61
CA VAL A 247 8.96 -24.27 17.38
C VAL A 247 9.23 -24.58 18.85
N ASP A 248 9.45 -23.53 19.65
CA ASP A 248 9.62 -23.67 21.09
C ASP A 248 8.26 -23.63 21.78
N SER A 249 7.90 -24.72 22.42
CA SER A 249 6.78 -24.77 23.36
C SER A 249 7.28 -24.33 24.74
N SER A 250 7.32 -23.01 24.98
CA SER A 250 7.69 -22.50 26.30
C SER A 250 6.51 -22.60 27.28
N ASP A 251 6.82 -22.89 28.57
CA ASP A 251 5.83 -22.89 29.66
C ASP A 251 5.15 -21.52 29.94
N THR A 252 5.55 -20.48 29.21
CA THR A 252 5.06 -19.11 29.42
C THR A 252 3.72 -18.81 28.75
N GLY A 253 3.12 -19.78 28.06
CA GLY A 253 1.86 -19.60 27.33
C GLY A 253 1.96 -18.77 26.02
N VAL A 254 3.14 -18.23 25.70
CA VAL A 254 3.43 -17.54 24.44
C VAL A 254 4.28 -18.45 23.56
N GLN A 255 3.69 -18.94 22.48
CA GLN A 255 4.41 -19.78 21.53
C GLN A 255 5.38 -18.93 20.69
N LYS A 256 6.65 -19.36 20.63
CA LYS A 256 7.68 -18.73 19.80
C LYS A 256 8.24 -19.72 18.78
N CYS A 257 8.78 -19.20 17.70
CA CYS A 257 9.56 -19.97 16.74
C CYS A 257 10.61 -19.08 16.08
N SER A 258 11.50 -19.70 15.31
CA SER A 258 12.47 -18.99 14.49
C SER A 258 12.03 -19.06 13.02
N LEU A 259 12.05 -17.91 12.32
CA LEU A 259 11.84 -17.82 10.90
C LEU A 259 13.20 -17.67 10.20
N LEU A 260 13.50 -18.56 9.27
CA LEU A 260 14.71 -18.49 8.46
C LEU A 260 14.42 -17.79 7.14
N PRO A 261 15.01 -16.59 6.89
CA PRO A 261 14.87 -15.90 5.61
C PRO A 261 15.47 -16.70 4.46
N SER A 262 14.83 -16.62 3.29
CA SER A 262 15.31 -17.20 2.04
C SER A 262 15.43 -16.10 0.99
N LEU A 263 16.60 -15.95 0.35
CA LEU A 263 16.87 -14.97 -0.69
C LEU A 263 16.13 -15.25 -2.00
N SER A 264 15.89 -16.51 -2.31
CA SER A 264 15.24 -16.90 -3.55
C SER A 264 13.91 -17.56 -3.27
N SER A 265 12.86 -16.91 -3.68
CA SER A 265 11.58 -17.57 -3.86
C SER A 265 11.32 -17.70 -5.35
N ASP A 266 11.01 -18.91 -5.81
CA ASP A 266 10.46 -19.14 -7.15
C ASP A 266 8.99 -18.69 -7.22
N TYR A 267 8.51 -18.02 -6.15
CA TYR A 267 7.16 -17.49 -6.06
C TYR A 267 6.99 -16.26 -6.96
N TYR A 268 5.98 -16.29 -7.78
CA TYR A 268 5.57 -15.20 -8.63
C TYR A 268 4.04 -15.21 -8.77
N CYS A 269 3.46 -14.10 -9.23
CA CYS A 269 2.05 -13.99 -9.56
C CYS A 269 1.93 -13.70 -11.05
N ASP A 270 0.88 -14.24 -11.68
CA ASP A 270 0.48 -13.79 -13.01
C ASP A 270 -0.36 -12.52 -12.88
N ASP A 271 -0.07 -11.53 -13.72
CA ASP A 271 -0.84 -10.30 -13.76
C ASP A 271 -2.20 -10.53 -14.42
N TYR A 272 -3.26 -10.07 -13.77
CA TYR A 272 -4.61 -10.04 -14.31
C TYR A 272 -5.16 -8.61 -14.31
N ASP A 273 -5.48 -8.10 -15.49
CA ASP A 273 -6.03 -6.75 -15.63
C ASP A 273 -7.55 -6.74 -15.54
N LEU A 274 -8.09 -5.87 -14.67
CA LEU A 274 -9.51 -5.57 -14.67
C LEU A 274 -9.88 -4.87 -15.98
N LYS A 275 -10.91 -5.38 -16.70
CA LYS A 275 -11.37 -4.79 -17.96
C LYS A 275 -11.88 -3.35 -17.77
N ASP A 276 -12.44 -3.06 -16.61
CA ASP A 276 -12.95 -1.74 -16.22
C ASP A 276 -12.34 -1.35 -14.87
N LYS A 277 -11.09 -0.88 -14.88
CA LYS A 277 -10.48 -0.34 -13.65
C LYS A 277 -11.35 0.80 -13.12
N PRO A 278 -11.62 0.87 -11.81
CA PRO A 278 -12.34 1.99 -11.23
C PRO A 278 -11.67 3.30 -11.68
N THR A 279 -12.44 4.20 -12.29
CA THR A 279 -11.90 5.47 -12.77
C THR A 279 -11.39 6.27 -11.59
N THR A 280 -10.09 6.25 -11.38
CA THR A 280 -9.44 7.12 -10.40
C THR A 280 -9.25 8.46 -11.07
N SER A 281 -10.13 9.42 -10.79
CA SER A 281 -9.86 10.81 -11.17
C SER A 281 -8.54 11.21 -10.51
N ARG A 282 -7.55 11.58 -11.34
CA ARG A 282 -6.32 12.17 -10.83
C ARG A 282 -6.68 13.41 -10.02
N ILE A 283 -6.37 13.37 -8.73
CA ILE A 283 -6.46 14.52 -7.82
C ILE A 283 -5.23 15.39 -8.08
#